data_7f66b7f33905a75bea51b12907f127de
#
_entry.id   7f66b7f33905a75bea51b12907f127de
#
_cell.length_a   1.000
_cell.length_b   1.000
_cell.length_c   1.000
_cell.angle_alpha   90.00
_cell.angle_beta   90.00
_cell.angle_gamma   90.00
#
_symmetry.space_group_name_H-M   'P 1'
#
loop_
_entity.id
_entity.type
_entity.pdbx_description
1 polymer ?
#
loop_
_entity_poly.entity_id
_entity_poly.type
_entity_poly.pdbx_seq_one_letter_code
_entity_poly.pdbx_strand_id
1 'polypeptide(L)'
;MKFTQKALPFLILIFFACSVSAQKKIDYKSDWGERLPSFPNQLILKSNVVFVHEGMTMDCDSAVFHTEENFIEAFGLIHISQDTIHLYGDRVYYDGNTKVAEIFGDTVILHDDKVTLQTDYMVWERDYETVRYTNAADIWDEESTLYSLTGTYYTATKQFEFSDNVIITSPDADIESDSLFYDSSTDWAYFYAPTTITTSDSAIIKTERGEFNIKTNQSRLYRNNNIKQKAQTLIADSIDYNTETQCGKAFGNIF
;
A
#
# COMPACT_ATOMS: atom_id res chain seq x y z
N MET A 1 14.90 73.16 34.92
CA MET A 1 14.14 72.80 33.72
C MET A 1 14.23 71.26 33.56
N LYS A 2 13.19 70.49 33.96
CA LYS A 2 13.18 69.05 33.88
C LYS A 2 12.35 68.66 32.64
N PHE A 3 12.99 68.01 31.66
CA PHE A 3 12.29 67.43 30.53
C PHE A 3 11.85 66.01 30.87
N THR A 4 10.54 65.81 30.92
CA THR A 4 9.91 64.48 31.03
C THR A 4 9.70 63.92 29.63
N GLN A 5 10.46 62.88 29.29
CA GLN A 5 10.28 62.07 28.07
C GLN A 5 9.08 61.14 28.29
N LYS A 6 8.02 61.31 27.50
CA LYS A 6 6.90 60.35 27.43
C LYS A 6 7.28 59.25 26.48
N ALA A 7 7.37 58.04 27.00
CA ALA A 7 7.49 56.81 26.19
C ALA A 7 6.16 56.47 25.55
N LEU A 8 6.14 56.38 24.22
CA LEU A 8 4.97 55.91 23.43
C LEU A 8 5.02 54.38 23.35
N PRO A 9 3.96 53.64 23.76
CA PRO A 9 4.00 52.17 23.62
C PRO A 9 3.83 51.80 22.15
N PHE A 10 4.83 51.08 21.64
CA PHE A 10 4.84 50.50 20.29
C PHE A 10 3.94 49.25 20.32
N LEU A 11 2.73 49.35 19.79
CA LEU A 11 1.77 48.24 19.66
C LEU A 11 2.22 47.36 18.47
N ILE A 12 2.86 46.25 18.75
CA ILE A 12 3.19 45.23 17.73
C ILE A 12 1.93 44.47 17.39
N LEU A 13 1.34 44.76 16.23
CA LEU A 13 0.24 44.02 15.65
C LEU A 13 0.82 42.76 15.00
N ILE A 14 0.77 41.60 15.67
CA ILE A 14 1.14 40.31 15.09
C ILE A 14 0.00 39.90 14.14
N PHE A 15 0.21 40.09 12.83
CA PHE A 15 -0.63 39.50 11.80
C PHE A 15 -0.36 37.99 11.76
N PHE A 16 -1.27 37.21 12.35
CA PHE A 16 -1.36 35.78 12.08
C PHE A 16 -1.86 35.64 10.63
N ALA A 17 -0.96 35.46 9.68
CA ALA A 17 -1.30 35.03 8.35
C ALA A 17 -1.76 33.56 8.44
N CYS A 18 -3.07 33.33 8.62
CA CYS A 18 -3.65 32.04 8.31
C CYS A 18 -3.44 31.80 6.82
N SER A 19 -2.49 30.94 6.46
CA SER A 19 -2.38 30.42 5.10
C SER A 19 -3.63 29.54 4.88
N VAL A 20 -4.66 30.10 4.31
CA VAL A 20 -5.75 29.33 3.70
C VAL A 20 -5.12 28.67 2.48
N SER A 21 -4.73 27.42 2.62
CA SER A 21 -4.38 26.59 1.46
C SER A 21 -5.65 26.53 0.60
N ALA A 22 -5.66 27.21 -0.54
CA ALA A 22 -6.77 27.10 -1.47
C ALA A 22 -6.76 25.64 -1.97
N GLN A 23 -7.80 24.92 -1.62
CA GLN A 23 -8.01 23.53 -2.07
C GLN A 23 -8.04 23.55 -3.60
N LYS A 24 -7.17 22.79 -4.25
CA LYS A 24 -7.16 22.68 -5.69
C LYS A 24 -8.41 21.93 -6.12
N LYS A 25 -9.11 22.49 -7.10
CA LYS A 25 -10.29 21.86 -7.67
C LYS A 25 -9.89 20.78 -8.65
N ILE A 26 -10.76 19.79 -8.79
CA ILE A 26 -10.64 18.75 -9.81
C ILE A 26 -10.98 19.38 -11.16
N ASP A 27 -10.06 19.25 -12.13
CA ASP A 27 -10.30 19.58 -13.53
C ASP A 27 -10.90 18.36 -14.25
N TYR A 28 -11.76 18.59 -15.25
CA TYR A 28 -12.41 17.51 -15.99
C TYR A 28 -12.62 17.85 -17.46
N LYS A 29 -12.74 16.81 -18.27
CA LYS A 29 -13.24 16.88 -19.65
C LYS A 29 -14.09 15.65 -19.96
N SER A 30 -15.01 15.76 -20.93
CA SER A 30 -15.82 14.67 -21.47
C SER A 30 -16.39 15.08 -22.82
N ASP A 31 -16.88 14.11 -23.59
CA ASP A 31 -17.58 14.42 -24.85
C ASP A 31 -18.99 14.95 -24.62
N TRP A 32 -19.60 14.59 -23.49
CA TRP A 32 -20.93 15.01 -23.11
C TRP A 32 -21.06 15.33 -21.63
N GLY A 33 -21.77 16.41 -21.31
CA GLY A 33 -22.04 16.81 -19.94
C GLY A 33 -23.39 17.46 -19.76
N GLU A 34 -24.12 17.15 -18.69
CA GLU A 34 -25.43 17.69 -18.37
C GLU A 34 -25.53 18.04 -16.88
N ARG A 35 -26.21 19.17 -16.59
CA ARG A 35 -26.67 19.52 -15.24
C ARG A 35 -28.18 19.40 -15.21
N LEU A 36 -28.70 18.59 -14.30
CA LEU A 36 -30.13 18.48 -14.08
C LEU A 36 -30.62 19.68 -13.25
N PRO A 37 -31.74 20.34 -13.63
CA PRO A 37 -32.28 21.47 -12.87
C PRO A 37 -32.60 21.14 -11.41
N SER A 38 -32.96 19.88 -11.11
CA SER A 38 -33.24 19.38 -9.77
C SER A 38 -31.97 19.17 -8.91
N PHE A 39 -30.80 19.09 -9.54
CA PHE A 39 -29.51 18.82 -8.90
C PHE A 39 -28.41 19.72 -9.49
N PRO A 40 -28.47 21.05 -9.22
CA PRO A 40 -27.61 22.04 -9.90
C PRO A 40 -26.11 21.86 -9.60
N ASN A 41 -25.77 21.21 -8.48
CA ASN A 41 -24.39 20.96 -8.05
C ASN A 41 -23.83 19.62 -8.56
N GLN A 42 -24.64 18.82 -9.26
CA GLN A 42 -24.23 17.59 -9.90
C GLN A 42 -24.04 17.80 -11.39
N LEU A 43 -22.90 17.35 -11.89
CA LEU A 43 -22.58 17.33 -13.31
C LEU A 43 -22.45 15.88 -13.77
N ILE A 44 -23.36 15.43 -14.62
CA ILE A 44 -23.30 14.10 -15.22
C ILE A 44 -22.40 14.19 -16.46
N LEU A 45 -21.37 13.36 -16.52
CA LEU A 45 -20.39 13.29 -17.60
C LEU A 45 -20.44 11.91 -18.27
N LYS A 46 -20.28 11.86 -19.60
CA LYS A 46 -20.30 10.60 -20.37
C LYS A 46 -19.34 10.67 -21.54
N SER A 47 -18.79 9.52 -21.88
CA SER A 47 -17.87 9.29 -22.99
C SER A 47 -16.57 10.06 -22.88
N ASN A 48 -15.46 9.32 -22.85
CA ASN A 48 -14.10 9.86 -22.74
C ASN A 48 -13.96 10.83 -21.56
N VAL A 49 -14.50 10.44 -20.39
CA VAL A 49 -14.43 11.25 -19.18
C VAL A 49 -13.04 11.16 -18.59
N VAL A 50 -12.41 12.31 -18.39
CA VAL A 50 -11.09 12.42 -17.76
C VAL A 50 -11.14 13.45 -16.66
N PHE A 51 -10.66 13.09 -15.49
CA PHE A 51 -10.42 13.99 -14.36
C PHE A 51 -8.92 14.15 -14.13
N VAL A 52 -8.51 15.35 -13.73
CA VAL A 52 -7.14 15.65 -13.35
C VAL A 52 -7.14 16.37 -12.00
N HIS A 53 -6.38 15.85 -11.05
CA HIS A 53 -6.27 16.44 -9.73
C HIS A 53 -4.89 16.23 -9.11
N GLU A 54 -4.10 17.31 -8.97
CA GLU A 54 -2.78 17.31 -8.32
C GLU A 54 -1.86 16.17 -8.77
N GLY A 55 -1.68 16.02 -10.08
CA GLY A 55 -0.81 15.01 -10.69
C GLY A 55 -1.48 13.65 -10.92
N MET A 56 -2.65 13.39 -10.33
CA MET A 56 -3.46 12.20 -10.65
C MET A 56 -4.28 12.46 -11.91
N THR A 57 -4.41 11.45 -12.75
CA THR A 57 -5.37 11.38 -13.85
C THR A 57 -6.29 10.19 -13.65
N MET A 58 -7.61 10.37 -13.86
CA MET A 58 -8.61 9.31 -13.84
C MET A 58 -9.40 9.33 -15.15
N ASP A 59 -9.41 8.21 -15.86
CA ASP A 59 -10.21 7.96 -17.06
C ASP A 59 -11.37 7.03 -16.70
N CYS A 60 -12.57 7.27 -17.26
CA CYS A 60 -13.74 6.41 -17.08
C CYS A 60 -14.78 6.60 -18.19
N ASP A 61 -15.78 5.70 -18.27
CA ASP A 61 -16.87 5.80 -19.25
C ASP A 61 -17.87 6.89 -18.88
N SER A 62 -18.20 7.01 -17.60
CA SER A 62 -19.17 7.99 -17.11
C SER A 62 -18.91 8.35 -15.65
N ALA A 63 -19.39 9.52 -15.24
CA ALA A 63 -19.26 9.98 -13.86
C ALA A 63 -20.39 10.93 -13.46
N VAL A 64 -20.61 11.03 -12.15
CA VAL A 64 -21.32 12.13 -11.51
C VAL A 64 -20.31 12.93 -10.71
N PHE A 65 -20.12 14.20 -11.09
CA PHE A 65 -19.23 15.10 -10.37
C PHE A 65 -20.04 16.08 -9.50
N HIS A 66 -19.89 15.96 -8.19
CA HIS A 66 -20.47 16.83 -7.19
C HIS A 66 -19.55 18.05 -7.02
N THR A 67 -19.85 19.12 -7.76
CA THR A 67 -18.91 20.24 -7.96
C THR A 67 -18.67 21.12 -6.73
N GLU A 68 -19.61 21.17 -5.78
CA GLU A 68 -19.44 21.91 -4.51
C GLU A 68 -18.67 21.08 -3.47
N GLU A 69 -18.97 19.78 -3.42
CA GLU A 69 -18.35 18.83 -2.51
C GLU A 69 -16.95 18.42 -2.98
N ASN A 70 -16.59 18.72 -4.24
CA ASN A 70 -15.35 18.28 -4.89
C ASN A 70 -15.20 16.76 -4.91
N PHE A 71 -16.30 16.04 -5.17
CA PHE A 71 -16.42 14.59 -5.05
C PHE A 71 -16.87 13.97 -6.38
N ILE A 72 -16.28 12.82 -6.74
CA ILE A 72 -16.55 12.10 -7.99
C ILE A 72 -17.10 10.71 -7.67
N GLU A 73 -18.16 10.32 -8.39
CA GLU A 73 -18.61 8.95 -8.57
C GLU A 73 -18.33 8.56 -10.01
N ALA A 74 -17.33 7.71 -10.26
CA ALA A 74 -16.93 7.26 -11.60
C ALA A 74 -17.34 5.81 -11.85
N PHE A 75 -17.69 5.48 -13.10
CA PHE A 75 -18.22 4.19 -13.50
C PHE A 75 -17.66 3.75 -14.86
N GLY A 76 -17.35 2.47 -14.97
CA GLY A 76 -16.97 1.75 -16.19
C GLY A 76 -15.54 2.04 -16.64
N LEU A 77 -14.80 0.97 -16.94
CA LEU A 77 -13.42 0.99 -17.48
C LEU A 77 -12.50 2.02 -16.80
N ILE A 78 -12.50 2.01 -15.46
CA ILE A 78 -11.75 3.02 -14.72
C ILE A 78 -10.26 2.71 -14.79
N HIS A 79 -9.49 3.75 -15.12
CA HIS A 79 -8.04 3.78 -14.99
C HIS A 79 -7.61 5.04 -14.25
N ILE A 80 -6.94 4.89 -13.12
CA ILE A 80 -6.34 5.99 -12.37
C ILE A 80 -4.83 5.86 -12.48
N SER A 81 -4.14 6.96 -12.73
CA SER A 81 -2.68 6.99 -12.81
C SER A 81 -2.08 8.17 -12.06
N GLN A 82 -0.99 7.91 -11.35
CA GLN A 82 -0.11 8.92 -10.76
C GLN A 82 1.30 8.33 -10.62
N ASP A 83 2.28 8.99 -11.22
CA ASP A 83 3.68 8.52 -11.25
C ASP A 83 3.77 7.08 -11.79
N THR A 84 4.25 6.12 -11.00
CA THR A 84 4.33 4.69 -11.34
C THR A 84 3.09 3.90 -10.97
N ILE A 85 2.14 4.51 -10.27
CA ILE A 85 0.92 3.85 -9.79
C ILE A 85 -0.14 3.87 -10.89
N HIS A 86 -0.69 2.71 -11.20
CA HIS A 86 -1.84 2.51 -12.07
C HIS A 86 -2.88 1.65 -11.36
N LEU A 87 -4.10 2.18 -11.24
CA LEU A 87 -5.23 1.51 -10.60
C LEU A 87 -6.34 1.29 -11.61
N TYR A 88 -6.94 0.11 -11.58
CA TYR A 88 -8.04 -0.28 -12.47
C TYR A 88 -9.20 -0.82 -11.65
N GLY A 89 -10.43 -0.55 -12.09
CA GLY A 89 -11.64 -1.04 -11.44
C GLY A 89 -12.90 -0.70 -12.24
N ASP A 90 -14.07 -1.01 -11.68
CA ASP A 90 -15.35 -0.80 -12.34
C ASP A 90 -16.09 0.44 -11.80
N ARG A 91 -15.83 0.82 -10.55
CA ARG A 91 -16.42 1.97 -9.88
C ARG A 91 -15.44 2.61 -8.91
N VAL A 92 -15.41 3.93 -8.87
CA VAL A 92 -14.61 4.71 -7.92
C VAL A 92 -15.44 5.80 -7.27
N TYR A 93 -15.25 5.97 -5.97
CA TYR A 93 -15.61 7.14 -5.21
C TYR A 93 -14.34 7.91 -4.86
N TYR A 94 -14.23 9.15 -5.33
CA TYR A 94 -13.04 9.98 -5.08
C TYR A 94 -13.43 11.30 -4.43
N ASP A 95 -12.91 11.54 -3.25
CA ASP A 95 -13.01 12.82 -2.54
C ASP A 95 -11.75 13.66 -2.81
N GLY A 96 -11.90 14.73 -3.59
CA GLY A 96 -10.80 15.64 -3.90
C GLY A 96 -10.34 16.50 -2.72
N ASN A 97 -11.09 16.57 -1.63
CA ASN A 97 -10.72 17.34 -0.44
C ASN A 97 -9.78 16.53 0.46
N THR A 98 -10.06 15.24 0.62
CA THR A 98 -9.25 14.30 1.40
C THR A 98 -8.26 13.52 0.55
N LYS A 99 -8.41 13.58 -0.79
CA LYS A 99 -7.64 12.83 -1.79
C LYS A 99 -7.69 11.32 -1.58
N VAL A 100 -8.82 10.83 -1.11
CA VAL A 100 -9.09 9.41 -0.91
C VAL A 100 -9.89 8.88 -2.08
N ALA A 101 -9.44 7.77 -2.65
CA ALA A 101 -10.17 6.99 -3.65
C ALA A 101 -10.56 5.63 -3.07
N GLU A 102 -11.84 5.28 -3.16
CA GLU A 102 -12.35 3.94 -2.92
C GLU A 102 -12.65 3.29 -4.26
N ILE A 103 -11.97 2.18 -4.55
CA ILE A 103 -12.04 1.48 -5.84
C ILE A 103 -12.72 0.13 -5.64
N PHE A 104 -13.70 -0.17 -6.49
CA PHE A 104 -14.52 -1.38 -6.45
C PHE A 104 -14.57 -2.04 -7.82
N GLY A 105 -14.68 -3.37 -7.84
CA GLY A 105 -14.89 -4.15 -9.06
C GLY A 105 -14.87 -5.64 -8.78
N ASP A 106 -15.31 -6.45 -9.76
CA ASP A 106 -15.08 -7.89 -9.71
C ASP A 106 -13.58 -8.20 -9.71
N THR A 107 -12.79 -7.29 -10.29
CA THR A 107 -11.33 -7.32 -10.30
C THR A 107 -10.81 -5.88 -10.22
N VAL A 108 -10.20 -5.55 -9.10
CA VAL A 108 -9.50 -4.28 -8.87
C VAL A 108 -8.02 -4.55 -8.89
N ILE A 109 -7.27 -3.83 -9.73
CA ILE A 109 -5.84 -4.06 -9.93
C ILE A 109 -5.06 -2.80 -9.59
N LEU A 110 -3.96 -2.97 -8.87
CA LEU A 110 -2.90 -1.99 -8.74
C LEU A 110 -1.65 -2.52 -9.44
N HIS A 111 -1.05 -1.70 -10.30
CA HIS A 111 0.31 -1.90 -10.81
C HIS A 111 1.20 -0.77 -10.29
N ASP A 112 2.37 -1.13 -9.74
CA ASP A 112 3.39 -0.17 -9.35
C ASP A 112 4.78 -0.80 -9.57
N ASP A 113 5.50 -0.29 -10.57
CA ASP A 113 6.78 -0.85 -11.03
C ASP A 113 6.69 -2.35 -11.35
N LYS A 114 7.24 -3.20 -10.46
CA LYS A 114 7.30 -4.66 -10.64
C LYS A 114 6.13 -5.39 -9.99
N VAL A 115 5.40 -4.72 -9.11
CA VAL A 115 4.38 -5.35 -8.26
C VAL A 115 3.01 -5.18 -8.88
N THR A 116 2.25 -6.26 -8.90
CA THR A 116 0.83 -6.26 -9.20
C THR A 116 0.05 -6.76 -7.99
N LEU A 117 -1.00 -6.04 -7.59
CA LEU A 117 -1.94 -6.43 -6.55
C LEU A 117 -3.32 -6.52 -7.16
N GLN A 118 -4.03 -7.62 -6.88
CA GLN A 118 -5.41 -7.85 -7.30
C GLN A 118 -6.30 -8.13 -6.10
N THR A 119 -7.45 -7.46 -6.04
CA THR A 119 -8.49 -7.63 -5.02
C THR A 119 -9.86 -7.29 -5.62
N ASP A 120 -10.93 -7.22 -4.84
CA ASP A 120 -12.25 -6.71 -5.26
C ASP A 120 -12.54 -5.29 -4.72
N TYR A 121 -11.76 -4.84 -3.73
CA TYR A 121 -11.90 -3.53 -3.09
C TYR A 121 -10.57 -3.02 -2.57
N MET A 122 -10.25 -1.76 -2.84
CA MET A 122 -9.12 -1.06 -2.21
C MET A 122 -9.41 0.41 -1.95
N VAL A 123 -8.68 0.96 -0.99
CA VAL A 123 -8.68 2.39 -0.65
C VAL A 123 -7.30 2.96 -0.90
N TRP A 124 -7.21 3.98 -1.73
CA TRP A 124 -5.98 4.73 -1.97
C TRP A 124 -6.05 6.09 -1.26
N GLU A 125 -5.21 6.29 -0.26
CA GLU A 125 -5.07 7.53 0.51
C GLU A 125 -3.82 8.27 0.02
N ARG A 126 -3.98 9.19 -0.93
CA ARG A 126 -2.86 9.83 -1.65
C ARG A 126 -1.96 10.67 -0.75
N ASP A 127 -2.51 11.41 0.20
CA ASP A 127 -1.72 12.25 1.13
C ASP A 127 -0.92 11.41 2.14
N TYR A 128 -1.31 10.17 2.38
CA TYR A 128 -0.60 9.20 3.23
C TYR A 128 0.28 8.24 2.43
N GLU A 129 0.22 8.32 1.08
CA GLU A 129 0.95 7.43 0.17
C GLU A 129 0.70 5.95 0.47
N THR A 130 -0.56 5.59 0.78
CA THR A 130 -0.96 4.22 1.14
C THR A 130 -2.09 3.70 0.27
N VAL A 131 -2.02 2.41 -0.05
CA VAL A 131 -3.14 1.63 -0.60
C VAL A 131 -3.47 0.51 0.37
N ARG A 132 -4.74 0.38 0.75
CA ARG A 132 -5.21 -0.66 1.67
C ARG A 132 -6.30 -1.52 1.04
N TYR A 133 -6.29 -2.79 1.38
CA TYR A 133 -7.36 -3.74 1.08
C TYR A 133 -7.75 -4.54 2.32
N THR A 134 -9.00 -5.01 2.37
CA THR A 134 -9.58 -5.73 3.52
C THR A 134 -10.33 -7.00 3.12
N ASN A 135 -10.34 -7.33 1.83
CA ASN A 135 -11.10 -8.44 1.24
C ASN A 135 -10.17 -9.37 0.48
N ALA A 136 -9.16 -9.88 1.10
CA ALA A 136 -8.14 -10.69 0.46
C ALA A 136 -7.50 -10.05 -0.79
N ALA A 137 -6.25 -10.34 -1.04
CA ALA A 137 -5.56 -9.95 -2.27
C ALA A 137 -4.53 -11.00 -2.66
N ASP A 138 -4.37 -11.14 -3.97
CA ASP A 138 -3.22 -11.77 -4.58
C ASP A 138 -2.24 -10.70 -5.04
N ILE A 139 -0.98 -10.83 -4.64
CA ILE A 139 0.10 -9.92 -5.02
C ILE A 139 1.18 -10.75 -5.70
N TRP A 140 1.74 -10.25 -6.79
CA TRP A 140 2.82 -10.97 -7.49
C TRP A 140 3.80 -10.01 -8.15
N ASP A 141 4.99 -10.51 -8.34
CA ASP A 141 6.03 -9.98 -9.20
C ASP A 141 6.47 -11.05 -10.23
N GLU A 142 7.69 -10.93 -10.80
CA GLU A 142 8.20 -11.88 -11.80
C GLU A 142 8.47 -13.28 -11.23
N GLU A 143 8.76 -13.43 -9.93
CA GLU A 143 9.29 -14.65 -9.33
C GLU A 143 8.43 -15.22 -8.20
N SER A 144 7.57 -14.37 -7.57
CA SER A 144 6.88 -14.73 -6.34
C SER A 144 5.39 -14.36 -6.38
N THR A 145 4.60 -15.12 -5.66
CA THR A 145 3.21 -14.78 -5.35
C THR A 145 3.01 -14.65 -3.86
N LEU A 146 2.19 -13.71 -3.45
CA LEU A 146 1.79 -13.51 -2.07
C LEU A 146 0.29 -13.40 -1.97
N TYR A 147 -0.30 -14.03 -0.95
CA TYR A 147 -1.70 -13.94 -0.59
C TYR A 147 -1.84 -13.45 0.85
N SER A 148 -2.83 -12.59 1.14
CA SER A 148 -3.27 -12.30 2.51
C SER A 148 -4.70 -11.79 2.53
N LEU A 149 -5.37 -11.85 3.70
CA LEU A 149 -6.73 -11.34 3.85
C LEU A 149 -6.78 -9.82 3.92
N THR A 150 -5.78 -9.20 4.57
CA THR A 150 -5.71 -7.74 4.70
C THR A 150 -4.28 -7.26 4.48
N GLY A 151 -4.13 -6.04 3.97
CA GLY A 151 -2.81 -5.46 3.80
C GLY A 151 -2.82 -3.96 3.53
N THR A 152 -1.66 -3.38 3.77
CA THR A 152 -1.34 -1.98 3.44
C THR A 152 -0.07 -1.93 2.61
N TYR A 153 -0.14 -1.28 1.46
CA TYR A 153 1.00 -0.96 0.61
C TYR A 153 1.39 0.50 0.79
N TYR A 154 2.63 0.75 1.16
CA TYR A 154 3.25 2.08 1.26
C TYR A 154 3.92 2.41 -0.07
N THR A 155 3.27 3.21 -0.88
CA THR A 155 3.67 3.46 -2.28
C THR A 155 5.01 4.18 -2.42
N ALA A 156 5.35 5.06 -1.47
CA ALA A 156 6.62 5.80 -1.46
C ALA A 156 7.83 4.91 -1.14
N THR A 157 7.68 3.97 -0.21
CA THR A 157 8.77 3.11 0.26
C THR A 157 8.79 1.73 -0.39
N LYS A 158 7.74 1.39 -1.18
CA LYS A 158 7.54 0.07 -1.81
C LYS A 158 7.48 -1.07 -0.80
N GLN A 159 6.91 -0.79 0.36
CA GLN A 159 6.80 -1.71 1.49
C GLN A 159 5.37 -2.14 1.72
N PHE A 160 5.18 -3.36 2.22
CA PHE A 160 3.88 -3.94 2.52
C PHE A 160 3.81 -4.39 3.97
N GLU A 161 2.67 -4.17 4.60
CA GLU A 161 2.27 -4.84 5.83
C GLU A 161 1.09 -5.77 5.51
N PHE A 162 1.24 -7.05 5.81
CA PHE A 162 0.24 -8.08 5.59
C PHE A 162 -0.24 -8.66 6.91
N SER A 163 -1.52 -8.95 6.99
CA SER A 163 -2.13 -9.60 8.15
C SER A 163 -3.18 -10.60 7.71
N ASP A 164 -3.35 -11.59 8.57
CA ASP A 164 -4.33 -12.67 8.46
C ASP A 164 -4.08 -13.58 7.25
N ASN A 165 -3.62 -14.78 7.56
CA ASN A 165 -3.38 -15.85 6.60
C ASN A 165 -2.42 -15.46 5.47
N VAL A 166 -1.22 -14.98 5.83
CA VAL A 166 -0.20 -14.57 4.87
C VAL A 166 0.52 -15.80 4.32
N ILE A 167 0.53 -15.94 3.00
CA ILE A 167 1.22 -17.02 2.27
C ILE A 167 2.08 -16.39 1.20
N ILE A 168 3.40 -16.68 1.21
CA ILE A 168 4.30 -16.33 0.12
C ILE A 168 4.75 -17.62 -0.55
N THR A 169 4.64 -17.70 -1.85
CA THR A 169 5.15 -18.80 -2.66
C THR A 169 6.23 -18.29 -3.60
N SER A 170 7.40 -18.90 -3.52
CA SER A 170 8.54 -18.65 -4.40
C SER A 170 9.11 -19.97 -4.92
N PRO A 171 9.99 -19.99 -5.94
CA PRO A 171 10.57 -21.23 -6.48
C PRO A 171 11.28 -22.08 -5.43
N ASP A 172 11.85 -21.46 -4.39
CA ASP A 172 12.71 -22.13 -3.43
C ASP A 172 12.07 -22.34 -2.05
N ALA A 173 10.99 -21.61 -1.73
CA ALA A 173 10.33 -21.71 -0.44
C ALA A 173 8.89 -21.18 -0.46
N ASP A 174 8.04 -21.82 0.35
CA ASP A 174 6.74 -21.34 0.78
C ASP A 174 6.83 -20.81 2.21
N ILE A 175 6.25 -19.64 2.49
CA ILE A 175 6.24 -19.00 3.82
C ILE A 175 4.79 -18.81 4.25
N GLU A 176 4.44 -19.32 5.41
CA GLU A 176 3.12 -19.15 6.05
C GLU A 176 3.28 -18.38 7.37
N SER A 177 2.52 -17.32 7.56
CA SER A 177 2.55 -16.47 8.76
C SER A 177 1.20 -15.81 9.03
N ASP A 178 0.94 -15.40 10.28
CA ASP A 178 -0.24 -14.58 10.60
C ASP A 178 -0.02 -13.11 10.24
N SER A 179 1.23 -12.63 10.26
CA SER A 179 1.57 -11.27 9.87
C SER A 179 2.99 -11.17 9.35
N LEU A 180 3.19 -10.31 8.38
CA LEU A 180 4.47 -10.17 7.70
C LEU A 180 4.64 -8.74 7.17
N PHE A 181 5.85 -8.21 7.26
CA PHE A 181 6.27 -6.99 6.58
C PHE A 181 7.19 -7.38 5.41
N TYR A 182 6.95 -6.85 4.22
CA TYR A 182 7.74 -7.13 3.02
C TYR A 182 8.24 -5.84 2.38
N ASP A 183 9.52 -5.81 2.08
CA ASP A 183 10.17 -4.73 1.35
C ASP A 183 10.50 -5.20 -0.06
N SER A 184 9.69 -4.80 -1.04
CA SER A 184 9.83 -5.22 -2.43
C SER A 184 11.02 -4.59 -3.15
N SER A 185 11.67 -3.59 -2.56
CA SER A 185 12.90 -2.97 -3.10
C SER A 185 14.15 -3.78 -2.78
N THR A 186 14.10 -4.56 -1.70
CA THR A 186 15.24 -5.35 -1.17
C THR A 186 14.96 -6.85 -1.12
N ASP A 187 13.73 -7.27 -1.44
CA ASP A 187 13.23 -8.65 -1.40
C ASP A 187 13.28 -9.30 0.00
N TRP A 188 13.27 -8.49 1.07
CA TRP A 188 13.24 -8.96 2.44
C TRP A 188 11.84 -9.05 3.01
N ALA A 189 11.49 -10.23 3.52
CA ALA A 189 10.31 -10.49 4.33
C ALA A 189 10.70 -10.53 5.81
N TYR A 190 10.01 -9.77 6.66
CA TYR A 190 10.23 -9.69 8.10
C TYR A 190 9.00 -10.23 8.81
N PHE A 191 9.18 -11.18 9.71
CA PHE A 191 8.07 -11.79 10.47
C PHE A 191 8.26 -11.60 11.96
N TYR A 192 7.16 -11.26 12.60
CA TYR A 192 7.07 -10.97 14.03
C TYR A 192 6.03 -11.87 14.73
N ALA A 193 5.51 -12.86 14.01
CA ALA A 193 4.55 -13.87 14.44
C ALA A 193 5.09 -15.28 14.14
N PRO A 194 4.48 -16.34 14.71
CA PRO A 194 4.81 -17.70 14.36
C PRO A 194 4.76 -17.92 12.85
N THR A 195 5.89 -18.33 12.29
CA THR A 195 6.08 -18.49 10.84
C THR A 195 6.62 -19.88 10.54
N THR A 196 6.09 -20.48 9.51
CA THR A 196 6.58 -21.73 8.92
C THR A 196 7.14 -21.46 7.54
N ILE A 197 8.37 -21.88 7.26
CA ILE A 197 8.99 -21.84 5.94
C ILE A 197 9.19 -23.29 5.49
N THR A 198 8.63 -23.64 4.35
CA THR A 198 8.81 -24.96 3.72
C THR A 198 9.64 -24.78 2.46
N THR A 199 10.83 -25.37 2.45
CA THR A 199 11.76 -25.25 1.31
C THR A 199 11.47 -26.27 0.22
N SER A 200 11.94 -26.03 -1.00
CA SER A 200 11.77 -26.92 -2.15
C SER A 200 12.36 -28.33 -1.94
N ASP A 201 13.37 -28.48 -1.06
CA ASP A 201 13.94 -29.76 -0.65
C ASP A 201 13.26 -30.39 0.58
N SER A 202 12.09 -29.88 0.94
CA SER A 202 11.22 -30.35 2.04
C SER A 202 11.79 -30.15 3.45
N ALA A 203 12.69 -29.20 3.65
CA ALA A 203 13.01 -28.75 5.00
C ALA A 203 11.87 -27.89 5.55
N ILE A 204 11.52 -28.08 6.81
CA ILE A 204 10.51 -27.28 7.52
C ILE A 204 11.23 -26.45 8.58
N ILE A 205 11.12 -25.15 8.46
CA ILE A 205 11.68 -24.18 9.39
C ILE A 205 10.53 -23.52 10.15
N LYS A 206 10.56 -23.58 11.47
CA LYS A 206 9.61 -22.87 12.32
C LYS A 206 10.34 -21.85 13.18
N THR A 207 9.78 -20.65 13.26
CA THR A 207 10.34 -19.55 14.03
C THR A 207 9.21 -18.63 14.51
N GLU A 208 9.44 -17.84 15.55
CA GLU A 208 8.50 -16.79 16.00
C GLU A 208 8.94 -15.39 15.55
N ARG A 209 10.19 -15.23 15.14
CA ARG A 209 10.72 -13.96 14.68
C ARG A 209 11.91 -14.18 13.78
N GLY A 210 11.95 -13.45 12.67
CA GLY A 210 13.06 -13.55 11.74
C GLY A 210 12.87 -12.69 10.51
N GLU A 211 13.77 -12.89 9.57
CA GLU A 211 13.73 -12.30 8.25
C GLU A 211 14.19 -13.33 7.21
N PHE A 212 13.63 -13.25 6.03
CA PHE A 212 13.95 -14.10 4.89
C PHE A 212 14.06 -13.25 3.64
N ASN A 213 15.13 -13.39 2.90
CA ASN A 213 15.27 -12.75 1.60
C ASN A 213 14.81 -13.73 0.51
N ILE A 214 13.72 -13.38 -0.16
CA ILE A 214 13.05 -14.26 -1.14
C ILE A 214 13.95 -14.57 -2.34
N LYS A 215 14.80 -13.61 -2.72
CA LYS A 215 15.67 -13.74 -3.90
C LYS A 215 16.99 -14.43 -3.63
N THR A 216 17.60 -14.21 -2.47
CA THR A 216 18.91 -14.77 -2.12
C THR A 216 18.82 -16.01 -1.25
N ASN A 217 17.60 -16.39 -0.84
CA ASN A 217 17.34 -17.55 0.02
C ASN A 217 18.03 -17.49 1.40
N GLN A 218 18.43 -16.29 1.83
CA GLN A 218 19.04 -16.06 3.14
C GLN A 218 17.97 -15.86 4.20
N SER A 219 18.11 -16.53 5.33
CA SER A 219 17.28 -16.32 6.52
C SER A 219 18.13 -15.99 7.75
N ARG A 220 17.55 -15.16 8.63
CA ARG A 220 18.03 -14.89 9.98
C ARG A 220 16.88 -15.07 10.95
N LEU A 221 17.00 -16.06 11.80
CA LEU A 221 15.94 -16.52 12.69
C LEU A 221 16.37 -16.23 14.13
N TYR A 222 15.48 -15.57 14.92
CA TYR A 222 15.89 -14.98 16.19
C TYR A 222 15.22 -15.58 17.43
N ARG A 223 14.17 -16.39 17.26
CA ARG A 223 13.42 -16.88 18.42
C ARG A 223 12.67 -18.18 18.13
N ASN A 224 12.84 -19.17 19.05
CA ASN A 224 12.16 -20.47 19.01
C ASN A 224 12.34 -21.19 17.67
N ASN A 225 13.61 -21.25 17.22
CA ASN A 225 13.92 -21.77 15.89
C ASN A 225 14.05 -23.28 15.91
N ASN A 226 13.39 -23.92 14.96
CA ASN A 226 13.41 -25.35 14.72
C ASN A 226 13.50 -25.63 13.23
N ILE A 227 14.60 -26.19 12.77
CA ILE A 227 14.77 -26.66 11.38
C ILE A 227 14.70 -28.18 11.40
N LYS A 228 13.76 -28.72 10.63
CA LYS A 228 13.60 -30.17 10.47
C LYS A 228 13.79 -30.53 9.00
N GLN A 229 14.76 -31.40 8.72
CA GLN A 229 15.02 -31.91 7.38
C GLN A 229 15.29 -33.41 7.48
N LYS A 230 14.49 -34.23 6.78
CA LYS A 230 14.57 -35.71 6.84
C LYS A 230 14.51 -36.21 8.30
N ALA A 231 15.54 -36.88 8.76
CA ALA A 231 15.66 -37.40 10.14
C ALA A 231 16.46 -36.47 11.08
N GLN A 232 16.88 -35.31 10.59
CA GLN A 232 17.66 -34.34 11.37
C GLN A 232 16.78 -33.21 11.87
N THR A 233 17.08 -32.76 13.08
CA THR A 233 16.44 -31.58 13.68
C THR A 233 17.51 -30.71 14.28
N LEU A 234 17.44 -29.40 14.05
CA LEU A 234 18.29 -28.39 14.65
C LEU A 234 17.40 -27.41 15.39
N ILE A 235 17.63 -27.23 16.67
CA ILE A 235 16.98 -26.23 17.53
C ILE A 235 18.07 -25.29 18.04
N ALA A 236 17.86 -23.98 17.95
CA ALA A 236 18.81 -22.99 18.47
C ALA A 236 18.11 -21.66 18.78
N ASP A 237 18.76 -20.84 19.63
CA ASP A 237 18.24 -19.51 19.97
C ASP A 237 18.24 -18.58 18.76
N SER A 238 19.24 -18.69 17.88
CA SER A 238 19.34 -17.93 16.64
C SER A 238 20.00 -18.77 15.56
N ILE A 239 19.52 -18.63 14.32
CA ILE A 239 20.02 -19.39 13.16
C ILE A 239 20.13 -18.44 11.97
N ASP A 240 21.34 -18.36 11.39
CA ASP A 240 21.55 -17.84 10.04
C ASP A 240 21.57 -19.04 9.07
N TYR A 241 20.70 -19.06 8.09
CA TYR A 241 20.58 -20.21 7.18
C TYR A 241 20.32 -19.74 5.74
N ASN A 242 20.92 -20.43 4.79
CA ASN A 242 20.62 -20.24 3.39
C ASN A 242 20.00 -21.53 2.84
N THR A 243 18.76 -21.43 2.34
CA THR A 243 17.97 -22.59 1.93
C THR A 243 18.46 -23.22 0.62
N GLU A 244 19.06 -22.43 -0.28
CA GLU A 244 19.62 -22.90 -1.55
C GLU A 244 20.89 -23.72 -1.31
N THR A 245 21.84 -23.18 -0.55
CA THR A 245 23.12 -23.85 -0.26
C THR A 245 23.03 -24.87 0.85
N GLN A 246 21.92 -24.90 1.61
CA GLN A 246 21.69 -25.72 2.80
C GLN A 246 22.77 -25.52 3.90
N CYS A 247 23.38 -24.36 3.92
CA CYS A 247 24.43 -24.00 4.88
C CYS A 247 23.93 -22.98 5.89
N GLY A 248 24.33 -23.14 7.13
CA GLY A 248 23.95 -22.18 8.17
C GLY A 248 24.87 -22.21 9.37
N LYS A 249 24.62 -21.25 10.27
CA LYS A 249 25.26 -21.12 11.58
C LYS A 249 24.18 -21.02 12.64
N ALA A 250 24.31 -21.82 13.68
CA ALA A 250 23.43 -21.77 14.85
C ALA A 250 24.17 -21.18 16.05
N PHE A 251 23.46 -20.43 16.89
CA PHE A 251 24.00 -19.72 18.03
C PHE A 251 23.11 -19.90 19.26
N GLY A 252 23.71 -19.84 20.45
CA GLY A 252 23.04 -19.99 21.73
C GLY A 252 22.85 -21.45 22.11
N ASN A 253 21.70 -21.79 22.72
CA ASN A 253 21.40 -23.15 23.15
C ASN A 253 21.08 -24.01 21.92
N ILE A 254 22.01 -24.88 21.51
CA ILE A 254 21.91 -25.70 20.29
C ILE A 254 21.59 -27.14 20.69
N PHE A 255 20.55 -27.73 20.09
CA PHE A 255 20.11 -29.11 20.32
C PHE A 255 19.85 -29.84 19.00
#